data_45b014910f9023a367d47318fdcbae2d
#
_entry.id   45b014910f9023a367d47318fdcbae2d
#
_cell.length_a   1.000
_cell.length_b   1.000
_cell.length_c   1.000
_cell.angle_alpha   90.00
_cell.angle_beta   90.00
_cell.angle_gamma   90.00
#
_symmetry.space_group_name_H-M   'P 1'
#
loop_
_entity.id
_entity.type
_entity.pdbx_description
1 polymer ?
#
loop_
_entity_poly.entity_id
_entity_poly.type
_entity_poly.pdbx_seq_one_letter_code
_entity_poly.pdbx_strand_id
1 'polypeptide(L)'
;MKKVVRAVSLMLLMAGVCGNAFAEENENIVRQGTIRGRVIDNGKQILPGASIFIENLKTGVISDVNGFYTLPNLKPGTYTVKVTYVGYSPIEMKVTVPEGKTLEKDIVMNEGVELQEVQVKGAFQGQKKAINTQKNNLGITNIVSADQVGKFPDSNIGDALKR
;
A
#
# COMPACT_ATOMS: atom_id res chain seq x y z
N MET A 1 -52.69 -63.88 14.06
CA MET A 1 -51.52 -63.63 13.20
C MET A 1 -51.67 -62.40 12.28
N LYS A 2 -52.86 -62.02 11.79
CA LYS A 2 -52.99 -60.86 10.87
C LYS A 2 -52.85 -59.46 11.52
N LYS A 3 -52.99 -59.32 12.83
CA LYS A 3 -52.86 -58.06 13.57
C LYS A 3 -51.44 -57.66 13.93
N VAL A 4 -50.58 -58.65 14.09
CA VAL A 4 -49.14 -58.45 14.43
C VAL A 4 -48.36 -57.99 13.20
N VAL A 5 -48.67 -58.52 12.02
CA VAL A 5 -48.00 -58.11 10.74
C VAL A 5 -48.32 -56.67 10.36
N ARG A 6 -49.55 -56.16 10.71
CA ARG A 6 -49.91 -54.74 10.46
C ARG A 6 -49.19 -53.76 11.40
N ALA A 7 -48.85 -54.16 12.63
CA ALA A 7 -48.14 -53.33 13.58
C ALA A 7 -46.65 -53.20 13.21
N VAL A 8 -46.04 -54.31 12.74
CA VAL A 8 -44.65 -54.30 12.29
C VAL A 8 -44.50 -53.51 10.98
N SER A 9 -45.45 -53.60 10.06
CA SER A 9 -45.42 -52.82 8.82
C SER A 9 -45.61 -51.30 9.05
N LEU A 10 -46.38 -50.88 10.08
CA LEU A 10 -46.54 -49.48 10.40
C LEU A 10 -45.33 -48.87 11.12
N MET A 11 -44.58 -49.70 11.86
CA MET A 11 -43.37 -49.28 12.58
C MET A 11 -42.14 -49.11 11.65
N LEU A 12 -42.15 -49.83 10.50
CA LEU A 12 -41.06 -49.73 9.52
C LEU A 12 -41.21 -48.51 8.60
N LEU A 13 -42.40 -47.87 8.56
CA LEU A 13 -42.66 -46.69 7.71
C LEU A 13 -42.32 -45.37 8.40
N MET A 14 -42.03 -45.38 9.72
CA MET A 14 -41.65 -44.17 10.46
C MET A 14 -40.13 -43.98 10.61
N ALA A 15 -39.31 -44.92 10.15
CA ALA A 15 -37.85 -44.85 10.25
C ALA A 15 -37.17 -44.21 9.04
N GLY A 16 -37.93 -43.66 8.09
CA GLY A 16 -37.42 -43.20 6.78
C GLY A 16 -37.29 -41.67 6.59
N VAL A 17 -37.48 -40.84 7.62
CA VAL A 17 -37.47 -39.37 7.46
C VAL A 17 -36.46 -38.69 8.42
N CYS A 18 -35.32 -39.28 8.65
CA CYS A 18 -34.11 -38.55 9.07
C CYS A 18 -33.13 -38.49 7.90
N GLY A 19 -33.57 -37.86 6.81
CA GLY A 19 -32.66 -37.34 5.81
C GLY A 19 -31.87 -36.25 6.48
N ASN A 20 -30.62 -36.59 6.93
CA ASN A 20 -29.62 -35.62 7.23
C ASN A 20 -29.36 -34.84 5.92
N ALA A 21 -30.04 -33.72 5.76
CA ALA A 21 -29.62 -32.68 4.86
C ALA A 21 -28.29 -32.13 5.46
N PHE A 22 -27.19 -32.81 5.18
CA PHE A 22 -25.88 -32.17 5.21
C PHE A 22 -25.99 -31.11 4.11
N ALA A 23 -26.29 -29.86 4.50
CA ALA A 23 -25.99 -28.73 3.69
C ALA A 23 -24.47 -28.80 3.50
N GLU A 24 -24.02 -29.20 2.32
CA GLU A 24 -22.68 -28.92 1.87
C GLU A 24 -22.60 -27.40 1.84
N GLU A 25 -22.08 -26.86 2.93
CA GLU A 25 -21.58 -25.50 2.96
C GLU A 25 -20.42 -25.49 1.98
N ASN A 26 -20.71 -25.12 0.73
CA ASN A 26 -19.68 -24.84 -0.27
C ASN A 26 -18.90 -23.63 0.25
N GLU A 27 -18.01 -23.86 1.20
CA GLU A 27 -16.93 -22.92 1.46
C GLU A 27 -16.20 -22.74 0.14
N ASN A 28 -16.43 -21.61 -0.45
CA ASN A 28 -15.70 -21.17 -1.64
C ASN A 28 -14.25 -20.93 -1.19
N ILE A 29 -13.48 -22.03 -1.13
CA ILE A 29 -12.07 -22.02 -0.71
C ILE A 29 -11.31 -21.27 -1.80
N VAL A 30 -11.25 -19.96 -1.67
CA VAL A 30 -10.43 -19.10 -2.53
C VAL A 30 -8.97 -19.47 -2.30
N ARG A 31 -8.40 -20.22 -3.22
CA ARG A 31 -7.01 -20.64 -3.14
C ARG A 31 -6.12 -19.42 -3.33
N GLN A 32 -5.33 -19.13 -2.31
CA GLN A 32 -4.40 -18.01 -2.31
C GLN A 32 -3.25 -18.27 -3.28
N GLY A 33 -2.84 -17.24 -4.00
CA GLY A 33 -1.67 -17.26 -4.87
C GLY A 33 -0.44 -16.68 -4.17
N THR A 34 0.70 -16.77 -4.84
CA THR A 34 1.98 -16.23 -4.38
C THR A 34 2.66 -15.50 -5.53
N ILE A 35 3.26 -14.35 -5.26
CA ILE A 35 4.18 -13.69 -6.21
C ILE A 35 5.59 -13.92 -5.69
N ARG A 36 6.49 -14.37 -6.56
CA ARG A 36 7.92 -14.44 -6.28
C ARG A 36 8.73 -13.98 -7.46
N GLY A 37 9.97 -13.59 -7.23
CA GLY A 37 10.88 -13.17 -8.27
C GLY A 37 12.16 -12.62 -7.70
N ARG A 38 12.92 -11.93 -8.53
CA ARG A 38 14.18 -11.30 -8.17
C ARG A 38 14.13 -9.81 -8.51
N VAL A 39 14.75 -8.99 -7.67
CA VAL A 39 14.99 -7.57 -7.94
C VAL A 39 16.41 -7.40 -8.44
N ILE A 40 16.55 -6.85 -9.62
CA ILE A 40 17.85 -6.62 -10.30
C ILE A 40 17.87 -5.21 -10.89
N ASP A 41 19.05 -4.75 -11.25
CA ASP A 41 19.21 -3.53 -12.05
C ASP A 41 19.34 -3.85 -13.56
N ASN A 42 19.51 -2.81 -14.37
CA ASN A 42 19.74 -2.94 -15.81
C ASN A 42 21.05 -3.68 -16.14
N GLY A 43 22.05 -3.64 -15.25
CA GLY A 43 23.31 -4.37 -15.36
C GLY A 43 23.21 -5.83 -14.92
N LYS A 44 22.00 -6.33 -14.56
CA LYS A 44 21.75 -7.64 -13.96
C LYS A 44 22.39 -7.82 -12.57
N GLN A 45 22.76 -6.71 -11.91
CA GLN A 45 23.22 -6.75 -10.52
C GLN A 45 22.01 -7.00 -9.61
N ILE A 46 22.17 -7.88 -8.64
CA ILE A 46 21.13 -8.16 -7.64
C ILE A 46 21.00 -7.00 -6.66
N LEU A 47 19.77 -6.68 -6.26
CA LEU A 47 19.46 -5.59 -5.33
C LEU A 47 18.91 -6.16 -4.02
N PRO A 48 19.77 -6.50 -3.05
CA PRO A 48 19.34 -6.96 -1.73
C PRO A 48 18.80 -5.79 -0.91
N GLY A 49 17.73 -6.02 -0.16
CA GLY A 49 17.13 -4.99 0.68
C GLY A 49 16.17 -4.05 -0.05
N ALA A 50 15.79 -4.36 -1.31
CA ALA A 50 14.74 -3.61 -2.01
C ALA A 50 13.39 -3.85 -1.33
N SER A 51 12.61 -2.78 -1.14
CA SER A 51 11.27 -2.83 -0.55
C SER A 51 10.22 -3.03 -1.64
N ILE A 52 9.46 -4.11 -1.54
CA ILE A 52 8.35 -4.45 -2.43
C ILE A 52 7.04 -4.29 -1.64
N PHE A 53 6.22 -3.32 -2.00
CA PHE A 53 5.02 -2.94 -1.27
C PHE A 53 3.76 -3.08 -2.15
N ILE A 54 2.70 -3.67 -1.59
CA ILE A 54 1.39 -3.78 -2.24
C ILE A 54 0.48 -2.68 -1.68
N GLU A 55 0.16 -1.67 -2.47
CA GLU A 55 -0.64 -0.53 -2.02
C GLU A 55 -2.05 -0.94 -1.57
N ASN A 56 -2.70 -1.82 -2.33
CA ASN A 56 -4.07 -2.28 -2.06
C ASN A 56 -4.20 -3.00 -0.72
N LEU A 57 -3.17 -3.72 -0.26
CA LEU A 57 -3.18 -4.52 0.97
C LEU A 57 -2.41 -3.87 2.12
N LYS A 58 -1.71 -2.76 1.86
CA LYS A 58 -0.80 -2.09 2.80
C LYS A 58 0.20 -3.04 3.45
N THR A 59 0.67 -4.01 2.68
CA THR A 59 1.66 -5.01 3.10
C THR A 59 2.83 -5.04 2.14
N GLY A 60 3.98 -5.49 2.61
CA GLY A 60 5.18 -5.54 1.79
C GLY A 60 6.21 -6.54 2.33
N VAL A 61 7.21 -6.79 1.52
CA VAL A 61 8.38 -7.62 1.85
C VAL A 61 9.65 -6.91 1.40
N ILE A 62 10.78 -7.42 1.86
CA ILE A 62 12.11 -6.95 1.50
C ILE A 62 12.82 -8.07 0.75
N SER A 63 13.55 -7.75 -0.32
CA SER A 63 14.36 -8.73 -1.05
C SER A 63 15.53 -9.24 -0.18
N ASP A 64 15.82 -10.53 -0.30
CA ASP A 64 16.90 -11.18 0.45
C ASP A 64 18.29 -10.82 -0.08
N VAL A 65 19.35 -11.44 0.49
CA VAL A 65 20.75 -11.23 0.10
C VAL A 65 21.05 -11.61 -1.36
N ASN A 66 20.22 -12.44 -1.97
CA ASN A 66 20.30 -12.87 -3.36
C ASN A 66 19.33 -12.09 -4.26
N GLY A 67 18.67 -11.05 -3.72
CA GLY A 67 17.70 -10.23 -4.41
C GLY A 67 16.33 -10.90 -4.61
N PHE A 68 16.07 -12.09 -4.04
CA PHE A 68 14.76 -12.74 -4.16
C PHE A 68 13.74 -12.13 -3.22
N TYR A 69 12.50 -12.12 -3.66
CA TYR A 69 11.36 -11.73 -2.86
C TYR A 69 10.21 -12.73 -3.02
N THR A 70 9.37 -12.84 -1.99
CA THR A 70 8.18 -13.69 -2.00
C THR A 70 7.05 -12.99 -1.26
N LEU A 71 5.92 -12.83 -1.92
CA LEU A 71 4.66 -12.30 -1.39
C LEU A 71 3.63 -13.42 -1.35
N PRO A 72 3.50 -14.14 -0.24
CA PRO A 72 2.58 -15.27 -0.10
C PRO A 72 1.16 -14.81 0.25
N ASN A 73 0.21 -15.74 0.21
CA ASN A 73 -1.15 -15.57 0.75
C ASN A 73 -1.96 -14.45 0.09
N LEU A 74 -1.78 -14.24 -1.21
CA LEU A 74 -2.54 -13.25 -1.97
C LEU A 74 -3.82 -13.87 -2.53
N LYS A 75 -4.95 -13.20 -2.33
CA LYS A 75 -6.21 -13.58 -3.00
C LYS A 75 -6.04 -13.38 -4.51
N PRO A 76 -6.74 -14.17 -5.35
CA PRO A 76 -6.74 -13.91 -6.78
C PRO A 76 -7.22 -12.50 -7.10
N GLY A 77 -6.50 -11.79 -7.96
CA GLY A 77 -6.84 -10.40 -8.28
C GLY A 77 -5.67 -9.60 -8.83
N THR A 78 -5.92 -8.34 -9.15
CA THR A 78 -4.91 -7.40 -9.65
C THR A 78 -4.46 -6.48 -8.54
N TYR A 79 -3.16 -6.39 -8.35
CA TYR A 79 -2.50 -5.59 -7.32
C TYR A 79 -1.56 -4.56 -7.94
N THR A 80 -1.50 -3.39 -7.33
CA THR A 80 -0.46 -2.40 -7.62
C THR A 80 0.72 -2.64 -6.69
N VAL A 81 1.84 -3.05 -7.26
CA VAL A 81 3.10 -3.31 -6.56
C VAL A 81 4.03 -2.14 -6.77
N LYS A 82 4.47 -1.53 -5.68
CA LYS A 82 5.46 -0.47 -5.66
C LYS A 82 6.78 -1.02 -5.16
N VAL A 83 7.86 -0.76 -5.90
CA VAL A 83 9.20 -1.22 -5.55
C VAL A 83 10.11 -0.01 -5.38
N THR A 84 10.83 0.03 -4.27
CA THR A 84 11.75 1.12 -3.93
C THR A 84 13.08 0.56 -3.46
N TYR A 85 14.17 1.20 -3.87
CA TYR A 85 15.53 0.91 -3.42
C TYR A 85 16.36 2.18 -3.40
N VAL A 86 17.33 2.28 -2.49
CA VAL A 86 18.15 3.47 -2.32
C VAL A 86 19.03 3.68 -3.55
N GLY A 87 18.96 4.87 -4.16
CA GLY A 87 19.71 5.21 -5.38
C GLY A 87 19.04 4.79 -6.68
N TYR A 88 17.84 4.22 -6.62
CA TYR A 88 17.07 3.78 -7.80
C TYR A 88 15.73 4.50 -7.90
N SER A 89 15.25 4.69 -9.12
CA SER A 89 13.92 5.23 -9.37
C SER A 89 12.84 4.25 -8.89
N PRO A 90 11.82 4.71 -8.14
CA PRO A 90 10.72 3.85 -7.72
C PRO A 90 9.95 3.34 -8.93
N ILE A 91 9.54 2.06 -8.88
CA ILE A 91 8.75 1.42 -9.93
C ILE A 91 7.38 1.06 -9.38
N GLU A 92 6.34 1.36 -10.15
CA GLU A 92 4.99 0.91 -9.89
C GLU A 92 4.52 0.03 -11.05
N MET A 93 4.00 -1.15 -10.73
CA MET A 93 3.49 -2.08 -11.73
C MET A 93 2.21 -2.75 -11.27
N LYS A 94 1.32 -3.06 -12.23
CA LYS A 94 0.14 -3.88 -11.97
C LYS A 94 0.46 -5.35 -12.21
N VAL A 95 0.15 -6.20 -11.24
CA VAL A 95 0.39 -7.63 -11.28
C VAL A 95 -0.91 -8.36 -11.00
N THR A 96 -1.29 -9.30 -11.86
CA THR A 96 -2.48 -10.14 -11.66
C THR A 96 -2.07 -11.49 -11.11
N VAL A 97 -2.57 -11.81 -9.92
CA VAL A 97 -2.32 -13.07 -9.22
C VAL A 97 -3.41 -14.07 -9.61
N PRO A 98 -3.06 -15.19 -10.21
CA PRO A 98 -4.01 -16.27 -10.51
C PRO A 98 -4.34 -17.08 -9.26
N GLU A 99 -5.48 -17.73 -9.26
CA GLU A 99 -5.94 -18.56 -8.15
C GLU A 99 -5.01 -19.78 -7.92
N GLY A 100 -4.55 -19.94 -6.68
CA GLY A 100 -3.79 -21.12 -6.22
C GLY A 100 -2.44 -21.32 -6.91
N LYS A 101 -1.93 -20.33 -7.65
CA LYS A 101 -0.68 -20.47 -8.41
C LYS A 101 0.37 -19.48 -7.91
N THR A 102 1.62 -19.85 -8.14
CA THR A 102 2.77 -18.96 -7.96
C THR A 102 3.04 -18.21 -9.26
N LEU A 103 3.06 -16.90 -9.19
CA LEU A 103 3.48 -16.03 -10.28
C LEU A 103 4.95 -15.66 -10.09
N GLU A 104 5.78 -15.97 -11.08
CA GLU A 104 7.17 -15.51 -11.11
C GLU A 104 7.26 -14.17 -11.84
N LYS A 105 7.80 -13.15 -11.19
CA LYS A 105 7.96 -11.82 -11.75
C LYS A 105 9.27 -11.18 -11.31
N ASP A 106 10.23 -11.10 -12.20
CA ASP A 106 11.46 -10.35 -11.96
C ASP A 106 11.23 -8.85 -12.18
N ILE A 107 11.89 -8.05 -11.35
CA ILE A 107 11.76 -6.59 -11.32
C ILE A 107 13.12 -6.01 -11.68
N VAL A 108 13.16 -5.22 -12.76
CA VAL A 108 14.37 -4.53 -13.21
C VAL A 108 14.24 -3.06 -12.81
N MET A 109 15.14 -2.58 -11.95
CA MET A 109 15.16 -1.20 -11.48
C MET A 109 16.17 -0.38 -12.29
N ASN A 110 15.82 0.87 -12.57
CA ASN A 110 16.71 1.81 -13.23
C ASN A 110 17.45 2.63 -12.17
N GLU A 111 18.77 2.75 -12.30
CA GLU A 111 19.52 3.74 -11.55
C GLU A 111 18.98 5.13 -11.91
N GLY A 112 18.69 5.91 -10.91
CA GLY A 112 18.19 7.24 -11.10
C GLY A 112 18.05 7.93 -9.75
N VAL A 113 18.80 9.00 -9.59
CA VAL A 113 18.56 9.95 -8.52
C VAL A 113 17.44 10.86 -9.00
N GLU A 114 16.22 10.40 -9.07
CA GLU A 114 15.09 11.30 -9.08
C GLU A 114 14.94 11.83 -7.65
N LEU A 115 15.72 12.87 -7.36
CA LEU A 115 15.42 13.76 -6.25
C LEU A 115 14.06 14.37 -6.59
N GLN A 116 12.98 13.71 -6.25
CA GLN A 116 11.69 14.37 -6.13
C GLN A 116 11.91 15.47 -5.09
N GLU A 117 12.10 16.68 -5.62
CA GLU A 117 12.02 17.89 -4.81
C GLU A 117 10.68 17.79 -4.07
N VAL A 118 10.76 17.40 -2.80
CA VAL A 118 9.60 17.46 -1.92
C VAL A 118 9.25 18.93 -1.84
N GLN A 119 8.38 19.38 -2.74
CA GLN A 119 7.73 20.68 -2.59
C GLN A 119 6.93 20.60 -1.30
N VAL A 120 7.59 20.96 -0.21
CA VAL A 120 6.92 21.25 1.04
C VAL A 120 6.07 22.48 0.77
N LYS A 121 4.85 22.27 0.26
CA LYS A 121 3.80 23.28 0.21
C LYS A 121 3.33 23.52 1.64
N GLY A 122 4.22 24.04 2.46
CA GLY A 122 3.91 24.46 3.82
C GLY A 122 3.83 25.97 3.90
N ALA A 123 3.15 26.48 4.90
CA ALA A 123 2.90 27.88 5.22
C ALA A 123 4.16 28.81 5.34
N PHE A 124 5.34 28.30 4.99
CA PHE A 124 6.61 29.03 5.07
C PHE A 124 7.02 29.77 3.78
N GLN A 125 6.23 29.69 2.69
CA GLN A 125 6.58 30.40 1.45
C GLN A 125 6.62 31.92 1.64
N GLY A 126 5.74 32.47 2.45
CA GLY A 126 5.73 33.90 2.76
C GLY A 126 6.98 34.36 3.50
N GLN A 127 7.44 33.59 4.48
CA GLN A 127 8.65 33.90 5.26
C GLN A 127 9.93 33.81 4.42
N LYS A 128 10.10 32.77 3.62
CA LYS A 128 11.26 32.61 2.74
C LYS A 128 11.35 33.72 1.70
N LYS A 129 10.21 34.14 1.13
CA LYS A 129 10.16 35.25 0.17
C LYS A 129 10.54 36.57 0.85
N ALA A 130 10.03 36.86 2.04
CA ALA A 130 10.37 38.06 2.82
C ALA A 130 11.86 38.12 3.16
N ILE A 131 12.46 37.02 3.63
CA ILE A 131 13.91 36.93 3.97
C ILE A 131 14.78 37.10 2.71
N ASN A 132 14.42 36.51 1.58
CA ASN A 132 15.19 36.67 0.35
C ASN A 132 15.12 38.09 -0.20
N THR A 133 13.95 38.75 -0.11
CA THR A 133 13.80 40.15 -0.50
C THR A 133 14.62 41.07 0.42
N GLN A 134 14.67 40.77 1.71
CA GLN A 134 15.46 41.52 2.68
C GLN A 134 16.97 41.40 2.43
N LYS A 135 17.46 40.21 2.02
CA LYS A 135 18.89 39.99 1.69
C LYS A 135 19.33 40.71 0.42
N ASN A 136 18.43 40.89 -0.54
CA ASN A 136 18.76 41.51 -1.83
C ASN A 136 18.59 43.01 -1.81
N ASN A 137 18.06 43.62 -0.75
CA ASN A 137 17.99 45.06 -0.59
C ASN A 137 19.23 45.57 0.09
N LEU A 138 19.88 46.55 -0.55
CA LEU A 138 21.11 47.24 -0.07
C LEU A 138 20.81 48.22 1.09
N GLY A 139 19.55 48.36 1.53
CA GLY A 139 19.14 49.20 2.66
C GLY A 139 18.62 48.38 3.83
N ILE A 140 18.61 48.96 5.02
CA ILE A 140 17.99 48.35 6.24
C ILE A 140 16.48 48.47 6.07
N THR A 141 15.87 47.40 5.53
CA THR A 141 14.41 47.30 5.39
C THR A 141 13.89 46.09 6.16
N ASN A 142 12.94 46.31 7.05
CA ASN A 142 12.19 45.25 7.71
C ASN A 142 11.01 44.84 6.81
N ILE A 143 11.15 43.67 6.18
CA ILE A 143 10.09 43.11 5.34
C ILE A 143 9.37 42.03 6.13
N VAL A 144 8.13 42.28 6.48
CA VAL A 144 7.23 41.36 7.18
C VAL A 144 6.31 40.71 6.16
N SER A 145 6.22 39.38 6.17
CA SER A 145 5.29 38.68 5.27
C SER A 145 3.84 38.91 5.70
N ALA A 146 2.93 38.93 4.73
CA ALA A 146 1.50 39.06 5.00
C ALA A 146 0.96 38.03 5.99
N ASP A 147 1.56 36.82 6.02
CA ASP A 147 1.20 35.75 6.94
C ASP A 147 1.59 36.02 8.40
N GLN A 148 2.57 36.90 8.61
CA GLN A 148 3.01 37.27 9.97
C GLN A 148 2.16 38.39 10.56
N VAL A 149 1.63 39.27 9.73
CA VAL A 149 0.81 40.40 10.19
C VAL A 149 -0.42 39.94 10.95
N GLY A 150 -1.06 38.87 10.51
CA GLY A 150 -2.24 38.30 11.20
C GLY A 150 -1.96 37.58 12.52
N LYS A 151 -0.68 37.35 12.89
CA LYS A 151 -0.29 36.69 14.13
C LYS A 151 0.09 37.65 15.26
N PHE A 152 0.14 38.93 14.97
CA PHE A 152 0.39 39.93 16.00
C PHE A 152 -0.93 40.27 16.74
N PRO A 153 -0.91 40.27 18.07
CA PRO A 153 -2.11 40.62 18.87
C PRO A 153 -2.49 42.10 18.80
N ASP A 154 -1.65 42.92 18.18
CA ASP A 154 -1.87 44.36 18.10
C ASP A 154 -2.87 44.68 16.97
N SER A 155 -3.85 45.48 17.27
CA SER A 155 -4.94 45.89 16.35
C SER A 155 -4.48 46.88 15.26
N ASN A 156 -3.24 47.35 15.31
CA ASN A 156 -2.67 48.31 14.39
C ASN A 156 -1.35 47.82 13.79
N ILE A 157 -1.32 47.72 12.45
CA ILE A 157 -0.13 47.33 11.67
C ILE A 157 1.08 48.24 11.96
N GLY A 158 0.85 49.51 12.27
CA GLY A 158 1.89 50.48 12.58
C GLY A 158 2.68 50.12 13.86
N ASP A 159 2.04 49.52 14.84
CA ASP A 159 2.71 49.12 16.10
C ASP A 159 3.46 47.81 15.95
N ALA A 160 3.02 46.91 15.08
CA ALA A 160 3.70 45.68 14.75
C ALA A 160 5.07 45.91 14.05
N LEU A 161 5.21 47.02 13.31
CA LEU A 161 6.46 47.37 12.59
C LEU A 161 7.51 48.06 13.45
N LYS A 162 7.17 48.48 14.67
CA LYS A 162 8.12 49.12 15.61
C LYS A 162 8.86 48.13 16.51
N ARG A 163 8.48 46.87 16.45
CA ARG A 163 9.17 45.79 17.15
C ARG A 163 10.15 45.09 16.21
#